data_1cb997b1b59cb066d02b2271e1ea9a45
#
_entry.id   1cb997b1b59cb066d02b2271e1ea9a45
#
_cell.length_a   1.000
_cell.length_b   1.000
_cell.length_c   1.000
_cell.angle_alpha   90.00
_cell.angle_beta   90.00
_cell.angle_gamma   90.00
#
_symmetry.space_group_name_H-M   'P 1'
#
loop_
_entity.id
_entity.type
_entity.pdbx_description
1 polymer ?
#
loop_
_entity_poly.entity_id
_entity_poly.type
_entity_poly.pdbx_seq_one_letter_code
_entity_poly.pdbx_strand_id
1 'polypeptide(L)'
;MFGPSARLDVEVELGFVVGTTVPRGRSVAARDADRYVFGVVLVNDWSARDIQSFEYRPLGPFLGKSFATSVSPWVVPLAALERWRVDGPVQDPKPADYLHVDEPRGLDVRLSLAVNGSVLSNLSSAGLYWSMAQQLAHLTVNGAGVRAGDLFASGTISGPEPGTEGSLMEKYAGQRWLADGDTVTITGWCGDRERGPWLSLGHVDGTVVSHGALVSQEGGAE
;
A
#
# COMPACT_ATOMS: atom_id res chain seq x y z
N MET A 1 -7.93 25.03 -13.82
CA MET A 1 -7.68 24.39 -15.12
C MET A 1 -7.09 23.03 -14.85
N PHE A 2 -7.61 21.95 -15.43
CA PHE A 2 -7.03 20.61 -15.30
C PHE A 2 -5.75 20.51 -16.13
N GLY A 3 -4.71 19.83 -15.61
CA GLY A 3 -3.42 19.69 -16.28
C GLY A 3 -2.52 18.69 -15.57
N PRO A 4 -1.25 18.53 -16.01
CA PRO A 4 -0.28 17.67 -15.34
C PRO A 4 -0.12 18.08 -13.87
N SER A 5 0.00 17.07 -12.99
CA SER A 5 0.23 17.31 -11.55
C SER A 5 1.61 17.95 -11.33
N ALA A 6 1.64 19.00 -10.53
CA ALA A 6 2.88 19.63 -10.05
C ALA A 6 3.34 19.07 -8.68
N ARG A 7 2.60 18.11 -8.12
CA ARG A 7 2.85 17.55 -6.78
C ARG A 7 2.67 16.03 -6.78
N LEU A 8 3.41 15.38 -7.67
CA LEU A 8 3.40 13.91 -7.76
C LEU A 8 4.19 13.30 -6.60
N ASP A 9 3.58 12.31 -5.93
CA ASP A 9 4.09 11.66 -4.73
C ASP A 9 3.99 10.14 -4.84
N VAL A 10 4.68 9.45 -3.95
CA VAL A 10 4.65 8.01 -3.71
C VAL A 10 3.96 7.72 -2.38
N GLU A 11 3.26 6.60 -2.29
CA GLU A 11 2.83 6.01 -1.01
C GLU A 11 3.28 4.57 -0.93
N VAL A 12 4.13 4.27 0.06
CA VAL A 12 4.63 2.92 0.32
C VAL A 12 3.59 2.13 1.07
N GLU A 13 3.10 1.03 0.47
CA GLU A 13 2.03 0.23 1.04
C GLU A 13 2.30 -1.28 0.90
N LEU A 14 1.59 -2.07 1.70
CA LEU A 14 1.36 -3.48 1.47
C LEU A 14 0.00 -3.68 0.80
N GLY A 15 -0.05 -4.51 -0.21
CA GLY A 15 -1.28 -4.97 -0.83
C GLY A 15 -1.61 -6.39 -0.39
N PHE A 16 -2.90 -6.68 -0.22
CA PHE A 16 -3.41 -7.97 0.20
C PHE A 16 -4.31 -8.55 -0.90
N VAL A 17 -3.90 -9.67 -1.46
CA VAL A 17 -4.61 -10.33 -2.56
C VAL A 17 -5.68 -11.25 -1.98
N VAL A 18 -6.92 -11.06 -2.36
CA VAL A 18 -8.05 -11.91 -1.95
C VAL A 18 -7.92 -13.28 -2.60
N GLY A 19 -7.91 -14.34 -1.81
CA GLY A 19 -7.85 -15.73 -2.28
C GLY A 19 -9.22 -16.40 -2.36
N THR A 20 -10.14 -16.01 -1.49
CA THR A 20 -11.48 -16.59 -1.41
C THR A 20 -12.55 -15.53 -1.56
N THR A 21 -13.49 -15.74 -2.49
CA THR A 21 -14.59 -14.79 -2.75
C THR A 21 -15.52 -14.68 -1.54
N VAL A 22 -15.85 -13.43 -1.16
CA VAL A 22 -16.95 -13.11 -0.25
C VAL A 22 -18.13 -12.61 -1.09
N PRO A 23 -19.25 -13.35 -1.16
CA PRO A 23 -20.40 -12.93 -1.95
C PRO A 23 -21.04 -11.63 -1.40
N ARG A 24 -21.69 -10.87 -2.28
CA ARG A 24 -22.50 -9.71 -1.87
C ARG A 24 -23.53 -10.09 -0.81
N GLY A 25 -23.75 -9.20 0.15
CA GLY A 25 -24.64 -9.42 1.29
C GLY A 25 -24.03 -10.27 2.42
N ARG A 26 -22.75 -10.63 2.29
CA ARG A 26 -21.97 -11.27 3.35
C ARG A 26 -20.89 -10.35 3.87
N SER A 27 -20.55 -10.48 5.14
CA SER A 27 -19.42 -9.80 5.77
C SER A 27 -18.46 -10.83 6.35
N VAL A 28 -17.19 -10.45 6.49
CA VAL A 28 -16.14 -11.25 7.10
C VAL A 28 -15.90 -10.69 8.50
N ALA A 29 -15.93 -11.53 9.52
CA ALA A 29 -15.46 -11.14 10.85
C ALA A 29 -13.93 -11.02 10.82
N ALA A 30 -13.37 -10.03 11.51
CA ALA A 30 -11.92 -9.81 11.52
C ALA A 30 -11.13 -11.06 11.93
N ARG A 31 -11.62 -11.85 12.92
CA ARG A 31 -10.98 -13.10 13.35
C ARG A 31 -10.92 -14.20 12.27
N ASP A 32 -11.72 -14.10 11.21
CA ASP A 32 -11.78 -15.09 10.12
C ASP A 32 -11.10 -14.62 8.83
N ALA A 33 -10.57 -13.39 8.82
CA ALA A 33 -10.10 -12.71 7.62
C ALA A 33 -8.95 -13.43 6.92
N ASP A 34 -8.04 -14.06 7.65
CA ASP A 34 -6.89 -14.80 7.09
C ASP A 34 -7.30 -15.90 6.10
N ARG A 35 -8.50 -16.46 6.23
CA ARG A 35 -9.04 -17.49 5.32
C ARG A 35 -9.37 -16.94 3.93
N TYR A 36 -9.49 -15.63 3.81
CA TYR A 36 -9.89 -14.96 2.58
C TYR A 36 -8.73 -14.29 1.85
N VAL A 37 -7.58 -14.13 2.52
CA VAL A 37 -6.39 -13.51 1.92
C VAL A 37 -5.43 -14.60 1.46
N PHE A 38 -5.06 -14.57 0.18
CA PHE A 38 -4.07 -15.48 -0.39
C PHE A 38 -2.65 -15.08 -0.02
N GLY A 39 -2.32 -13.78 -0.14
CA GLY A 39 -0.96 -13.33 0.06
C GLY A 39 -0.77 -11.82 -0.03
N VAL A 40 0.47 -11.42 0.04
CA VAL A 40 0.92 -10.03 0.18
C VAL A 40 1.78 -9.63 -1.00
N VAL A 41 1.63 -8.39 -1.46
CA VAL A 41 2.42 -7.72 -2.49
C VAL A 41 2.90 -6.37 -1.97
N LEU A 42 3.90 -5.78 -2.63
CA LEU A 42 4.28 -4.38 -2.44
C LEU A 42 3.44 -3.51 -3.36
N VAL A 43 3.06 -2.34 -2.88
CA VAL A 43 2.24 -1.38 -3.63
C VAL A 43 2.88 0.00 -3.54
N ASN A 44 2.88 0.71 -4.66
CA ASN A 44 3.02 2.15 -4.70
C ASN A 44 1.68 2.75 -5.16
N ASP A 45 1.00 3.44 -4.27
CA ASP A 45 -0.21 4.22 -4.59
C ASP A 45 0.21 5.63 -5.01
N TRP A 46 0.45 5.80 -6.32
CA TRP A 46 0.86 7.06 -6.89
C TRP A 46 -0.18 8.15 -6.63
N SER A 47 0.28 9.31 -6.16
CA SER A 47 -0.60 10.37 -5.64
C SER A 47 -0.31 11.71 -6.28
N ALA A 48 -1.27 12.26 -7.01
CA ALA A 48 -1.25 13.63 -7.50
C ALA A 48 -1.84 14.55 -6.41
N ARG A 49 -0.99 15.06 -5.50
CA ARG A 49 -1.41 15.73 -4.26
C ARG A 49 -2.17 17.05 -4.47
N ASP A 50 -1.87 17.76 -5.52
CA ASP A 50 -2.59 18.98 -5.91
C ASP A 50 -4.02 18.66 -6.37
N ILE A 51 -4.20 17.62 -7.19
CA ILE A 51 -5.52 17.14 -7.62
C ILE A 51 -6.26 16.57 -6.42
N GLN A 52 -5.61 15.70 -5.64
CA GLN A 52 -6.17 15.10 -4.43
C GLN A 52 -6.68 16.17 -3.45
N SER A 53 -5.92 17.23 -3.21
CA SER A 53 -6.30 18.31 -2.29
C SER A 53 -7.54 19.08 -2.73
N PHE A 54 -7.80 19.15 -4.04
CA PHE A 54 -8.98 19.78 -4.61
C PHE A 54 -10.25 18.92 -4.43
N GLU A 55 -10.12 17.59 -4.60
CA GLU A 55 -11.29 16.70 -4.73
C GLU A 55 -11.66 15.88 -3.50
N TYR A 56 -10.75 15.73 -2.50
CA TYR A 56 -10.91 14.70 -1.46
C TYR A 56 -12.05 14.96 -0.46
N ARG A 57 -12.57 16.20 -0.35
CA ARG A 57 -13.67 16.53 0.55
C ARG A 57 -14.97 16.73 -0.22
N PRO A 58 -16.10 16.14 0.26
CA PRO A 58 -16.25 15.26 1.43
C PRO A 58 -16.10 13.77 1.12
N LEU A 59 -16.03 13.34 -0.17
CA LEU A 59 -16.24 11.94 -0.57
C LEU A 59 -14.94 11.14 -0.76
N GLY A 60 -13.80 11.76 -0.56
CA GLY A 60 -12.50 11.13 -0.77
C GLY A 60 -11.87 11.42 -2.14
N PRO A 61 -10.62 10.99 -2.38
CA PRO A 61 -9.91 11.22 -3.62
C PRO A 61 -10.44 10.35 -4.77
N PHE A 62 -10.33 10.87 -6.01
CA PHE A 62 -10.70 10.20 -7.26
C PHE A 62 -9.54 10.24 -8.26
N LEU A 63 -9.45 11.30 -9.09
CA LEU A 63 -8.45 11.43 -10.15
C LEU A 63 -7.03 11.57 -9.62
N GLY A 64 -6.85 12.12 -8.43
CA GLY A 64 -5.54 12.24 -7.78
C GLY A 64 -4.93 10.89 -7.36
N LYS A 65 -5.70 9.81 -7.42
CA LYS A 65 -5.30 8.45 -7.04
C LYS A 65 -5.49 7.41 -8.16
N SER A 66 -6.51 7.56 -8.99
CA SER A 66 -6.94 6.51 -9.93
C SER A 66 -6.13 6.44 -11.22
N PHE A 67 -5.10 7.28 -11.40
CA PHE A 67 -4.32 7.33 -12.63
C PHE A 67 -3.26 6.24 -12.73
N ALA A 68 -2.68 5.78 -11.62
CA ALA A 68 -1.70 4.71 -11.58
C ALA A 68 -1.60 4.08 -10.19
N THR A 69 -1.42 2.76 -10.17
CA THR A 69 -1.02 1.99 -8.99
C THR A 69 0.00 0.95 -9.46
N SER A 70 1.20 0.95 -8.87
CA SER A 70 2.21 -0.07 -9.17
C SER A 70 2.17 -1.17 -8.12
N VAL A 71 2.25 -2.42 -8.58
CA VAL A 71 2.20 -3.61 -7.72
C VAL A 71 3.39 -4.51 -8.04
N SER A 72 4.04 -5.08 -7.02
CA SER A 72 5.13 -6.03 -7.25
C SER A 72 4.64 -7.27 -7.99
N PRO A 73 5.47 -7.90 -8.85
CA PRO A 73 5.04 -9.04 -9.67
C PRO A 73 4.89 -10.35 -8.88
N TRP A 74 5.36 -10.39 -7.64
CA TRP A 74 5.34 -11.57 -6.80
C TRP A 74 4.31 -11.44 -5.70
N VAL A 75 3.39 -12.40 -5.62
CA VAL A 75 2.50 -12.57 -4.47
C VAL A 75 3.15 -13.54 -3.50
N VAL A 76 3.52 -13.06 -2.32
CA VAL A 76 4.03 -13.91 -1.24
C VAL A 76 2.85 -14.49 -0.47
N PRO A 77 2.66 -15.84 -0.47
CA PRO A 77 1.53 -16.45 0.23
C PRO A 77 1.52 -16.07 1.72
N LEU A 78 0.34 -15.80 2.28
CA LEU A 78 0.21 -15.39 3.69
C LEU A 78 0.81 -16.44 4.64
N ALA A 79 0.67 -17.73 4.32
CA ALA A 79 1.27 -18.82 5.08
C ALA A 79 2.80 -18.75 5.17
N ALA A 80 3.49 -18.19 4.16
CA ALA A 80 4.93 -17.99 4.21
C ALA A 80 5.35 -16.87 5.18
N LEU A 81 4.43 -15.99 5.54
CA LEU A 81 4.65 -14.85 6.44
C LEU A 81 4.30 -15.16 7.91
N GLU A 82 3.78 -16.36 8.20
CA GLU A 82 3.26 -16.71 9.52
C GLU A 82 4.28 -16.52 10.66
N ARG A 83 5.55 -16.81 10.40
CA ARG A 83 6.61 -16.64 11.40
C ARG A 83 6.96 -15.17 11.71
N TRP A 84 6.51 -14.23 10.90
CA TRP A 84 6.70 -12.79 11.07
C TRP A 84 5.39 -12.07 11.48
N ARG A 85 4.43 -12.83 11.99
CA ARG A 85 3.29 -12.26 12.70
C ARG A 85 3.79 -11.59 13.98
N VAL A 86 3.26 -10.41 14.23
CA VAL A 86 3.58 -9.61 15.43
C VAL A 86 2.29 -9.10 16.05
N ASP A 87 2.34 -8.81 17.34
CA ASP A 87 1.26 -8.09 17.99
C ASP A 87 1.18 -6.68 17.40
N GLY A 88 -0.04 -6.26 17.08
CA GLY A 88 -0.29 -4.89 16.65
C GLY A 88 -0.24 -3.90 17.82
N PRO A 89 -0.28 -2.61 17.54
CA PRO A 89 -0.43 -1.58 18.59
C PRO A 89 -1.68 -1.81 19.42
N VAL A 90 -1.62 -1.42 20.70
CA VAL A 90 -2.80 -1.39 21.58
C VAL A 90 -3.84 -0.44 20.99
N GLN A 91 -5.06 -0.93 20.83
CA GLN A 91 -6.16 -0.13 20.27
C GLN A 91 -7.01 0.47 21.40
N ASP A 92 -6.89 1.78 21.59
CA ASP A 92 -7.64 2.56 22.54
C ASP A 92 -8.15 3.85 21.83
N PRO A 93 -9.47 4.11 21.81
CA PRO A 93 -10.56 3.28 22.38
C PRO A 93 -10.72 1.93 21.66
N LYS A 94 -11.37 0.96 22.35
CA LYS A 94 -11.68 -0.35 21.76
C LYS A 94 -12.43 -0.17 20.43
N PRO A 95 -11.99 -0.82 19.36
CA PRO A 95 -12.68 -0.78 18.07
C PRO A 95 -14.12 -1.31 18.14
N ALA A 96 -14.92 -0.96 17.11
CA ALA A 96 -16.27 -1.48 16.95
C ALA A 96 -16.26 -3.03 16.88
N ASP A 97 -17.35 -3.68 17.32
CA ASP A 97 -17.42 -5.13 17.50
C ASP A 97 -17.05 -5.94 16.25
N TYR A 98 -17.41 -5.48 15.05
CA TYR A 98 -17.06 -6.17 13.80
C TYR A 98 -15.56 -6.13 13.47
N LEU A 99 -14.83 -5.17 14.04
CA LEU A 99 -13.37 -5.02 13.91
C LEU A 99 -12.62 -5.69 15.07
N HIS A 100 -13.35 -6.19 16.07
CA HIS A 100 -12.71 -6.76 17.24
C HIS A 100 -12.03 -8.08 16.90
N VAL A 101 -10.77 -8.18 17.28
CA VAL A 101 -9.99 -9.42 17.36
C VAL A 101 -9.34 -9.47 18.73
N ASP A 102 -9.30 -10.63 19.34
CA ASP A 102 -8.73 -10.80 20.69
C ASP A 102 -7.22 -10.52 20.69
N GLU A 103 -6.57 -10.88 19.59
CA GLU A 103 -5.14 -10.64 19.35
C GLU A 103 -4.98 -10.03 17.96
N PRO A 104 -4.98 -8.67 17.82
CA PRO A 104 -4.72 -8.04 16.55
C PRO A 104 -3.31 -8.40 16.08
N ARG A 105 -3.19 -9.10 14.94
CA ARG A 105 -1.91 -9.52 14.38
C ARG A 105 -1.53 -8.68 13.19
N GLY A 106 -0.42 -7.96 13.34
CA GLY A 106 0.30 -7.33 12.24
C GLY A 106 1.24 -8.30 11.52
N LEU A 107 1.96 -7.77 10.55
CA LEU A 107 3.07 -8.43 9.86
C LEU A 107 4.32 -7.57 10.05
N ASP A 108 5.46 -8.15 10.43
CA ASP A 108 6.75 -7.44 10.45
C ASP A 108 7.40 -7.55 9.07
N VAL A 109 6.92 -6.72 8.15
CA VAL A 109 7.53 -6.52 6.83
C VAL A 109 8.32 -5.21 6.88
N ARG A 110 9.61 -5.31 6.60
CA ARG A 110 10.49 -4.16 6.43
C ARG A 110 10.43 -3.70 4.99
N LEU A 111 10.40 -2.38 4.80
CA LEU A 111 10.33 -1.76 3.48
C LEU A 111 11.40 -0.69 3.36
N SER A 112 11.89 -0.48 2.15
CA SER A 112 12.80 0.59 1.81
C SER A 112 12.24 1.38 0.62
N LEU A 113 12.14 2.69 0.77
CA LEU A 113 11.79 3.62 -0.29
C LEU A 113 13.07 4.25 -0.84
N ALA A 114 13.30 4.12 -2.13
CA ALA A 114 14.39 4.80 -2.83
C ALA A 114 13.87 5.63 -4.00
N VAL A 115 14.52 6.76 -4.26
CA VAL A 115 14.30 7.59 -5.46
C VAL A 115 15.64 7.77 -6.15
N ASN A 116 15.71 7.47 -7.46
CA ASN A 116 16.92 7.52 -8.26
C ASN A 116 18.10 6.73 -7.64
N GLY A 117 17.79 5.55 -7.07
CA GLY A 117 18.76 4.69 -6.41
C GLY A 117 19.22 5.15 -5.02
N SER A 118 18.76 6.32 -4.55
CA SER A 118 19.08 6.81 -3.20
C SER A 118 17.98 6.43 -2.23
N VAL A 119 18.33 5.69 -1.17
CA VAL A 119 17.39 5.30 -0.11
C VAL A 119 16.98 6.54 0.67
N LEU A 120 15.69 6.80 0.74
CA LEU A 120 15.09 7.93 1.45
C LEU A 120 14.55 7.52 2.82
N SER A 121 13.94 6.34 2.92
CA SER A 121 13.27 5.88 4.14
C SER A 121 13.38 4.37 4.28
N ASN A 122 13.44 3.90 5.54
CA ASN A 122 13.31 2.50 5.91
C ASN A 122 12.14 2.38 6.90
N LEU A 123 11.19 1.52 6.57
CA LEU A 123 9.87 1.45 7.18
C LEU A 123 9.61 0.05 7.74
N SER A 124 8.63 -0.08 8.62
CA SER A 124 8.11 -1.37 9.06
C SER A 124 6.58 -1.34 9.13
N SER A 125 5.95 -2.38 8.64
CA SER A 125 4.50 -2.54 8.72
C SER A 125 4.02 -3.01 10.11
N ALA A 126 4.94 -3.37 11.01
CA ALA A 126 4.60 -3.83 12.36
C ALA A 126 3.84 -2.79 13.19
N GLY A 127 4.03 -1.50 12.87
CA GLY A 127 3.37 -0.39 13.55
C GLY A 127 2.01 0.01 13.00
N LEU A 128 1.48 -0.66 11.97
CA LEU A 128 0.17 -0.36 11.42
C LEU A 128 -0.93 -0.55 12.48
N TYR A 129 -1.72 0.51 12.69
CA TYR A 129 -2.79 0.48 13.70
C TYR A 129 -3.92 -0.48 13.33
N TRP A 130 -4.36 -0.46 12.07
CA TRP A 130 -5.38 -1.35 11.54
C TRP A 130 -4.72 -2.56 10.85
N SER A 131 -4.99 -3.73 11.37
CA SER A 131 -4.52 -4.97 10.75
C SER A 131 -5.23 -5.27 9.44
N MET A 132 -4.60 -6.05 8.56
CA MET A 132 -5.18 -6.59 7.33
C MET A 132 -6.57 -7.21 7.59
N ALA A 133 -6.70 -7.94 8.68
CA ALA A 133 -7.95 -8.60 9.10
C ALA A 133 -9.07 -7.58 9.35
N GLN A 134 -8.77 -6.50 10.05
CA GLN A 134 -9.71 -5.42 10.33
C GLN A 134 -10.07 -4.64 9.06
N GLN A 135 -9.12 -4.44 8.16
CA GLN A 135 -9.37 -3.78 6.86
C GLN A 135 -10.33 -4.60 6.01
N LEU A 136 -10.15 -5.93 5.89
CA LEU A 136 -11.07 -6.79 5.16
C LEU A 136 -12.46 -6.84 5.80
N ALA A 137 -12.52 -6.90 7.14
CA ALA A 137 -13.79 -6.83 7.85
C ALA A 137 -14.52 -5.51 7.55
N HIS A 138 -13.80 -4.39 7.53
CA HIS A 138 -14.36 -3.08 7.21
C HIS A 138 -14.84 -2.98 5.76
N LEU A 139 -14.09 -3.51 4.80
CA LEU A 139 -14.48 -3.55 3.39
C LEU A 139 -15.81 -4.28 3.14
N THR A 140 -16.11 -5.29 3.98
CA THR A 140 -17.27 -6.16 3.75
C THR A 140 -18.44 -5.91 4.69
N VAL A 141 -18.28 -5.09 5.74
CA VAL A 141 -19.29 -4.89 6.79
C VAL A 141 -20.62 -4.36 6.26
N ASN A 142 -20.61 -3.58 5.20
CA ASN A 142 -21.80 -3.04 4.53
C ASN A 142 -22.43 -4.02 3.51
N GLY A 143 -21.93 -5.25 3.42
CA GLY A 143 -22.37 -6.25 2.45
C GLY A 143 -21.72 -6.12 1.06
N ALA A 144 -20.71 -5.28 0.89
CA ALA A 144 -19.89 -5.27 -0.32
C ALA A 144 -19.15 -6.61 -0.46
N GLY A 145 -19.26 -7.24 -1.63
CA GLY A 145 -18.52 -8.47 -1.92
C GLY A 145 -17.10 -8.16 -2.37
N VAL A 146 -16.19 -9.10 -2.10
CA VAL A 146 -14.85 -9.14 -2.71
C VAL A 146 -14.68 -10.45 -3.46
N ARG A 147 -13.86 -10.46 -4.52
CA ARG A 147 -13.63 -11.62 -5.38
C ARG A 147 -12.21 -12.13 -5.21
N ALA A 148 -12.00 -13.42 -5.44
CA ALA A 148 -10.65 -13.94 -5.59
C ALA A 148 -9.92 -13.18 -6.72
N GLY A 149 -8.71 -12.68 -6.40
CA GLY A 149 -7.92 -11.80 -7.26
C GLY A 149 -8.11 -10.30 -7.01
N ASP A 150 -9.12 -9.88 -6.25
CA ASP A 150 -9.21 -8.48 -5.82
C ASP A 150 -8.01 -8.13 -4.92
N LEU A 151 -7.58 -6.88 -5.01
CA LEU A 151 -6.50 -6.31 -4.21
C LEU A 151 -7.06 -5.18 -3.32
N PHE A 152 -6.71 -5.20 -2.05
CA PHE A 152 -6.85 -4.03 -1.18
C PHE A 152 -5.50 -3.71 -0.54
N ALA A 153 -5.28 -2.44 -0.21
CA ALA A 153 -3.98 -1.98 0.27
C ALA A 153 -4.08 -1.37 1.67
N SER A 154 -2.93 -1.33 2.35
CA SER A 154 -2.84 -0.98 3.77
C SER A 154 -3.08 0.49 4.08
N GLY A 155 -3.01 1.36 3.09
CA GLY A 155 -2.70 2.76 3.28
C GLY A 155 -1.19 2.96 3.51
N THR A 156 -0.74 4.20 3.39
CA THR A 156 0.68 4.56 3.51
C THR A 156 1.28 4.07 4.84
N ILE A 157 2.38 3.34 4.75
CA ILE A 157 3.13 2.85 5.91
C ILE A 157 4.13 3.90 6.31
N SER A 158 3.97 4.47 7.50
CA SER A 158 4.91 5.45 8.07
C SER A 158 5.11 5.16 9.55
N GLY A 159 6.32 5.42 10.04
CA GLY A 159 6.65 5.34 11.45
C GLY A 159 6.84 6.72 12.08
N PRO A 160 6.97 6.81 13.40
CA PRO A 160 7.10 8.07 14.10
C PRO A 160 8.50 8.70 14.02
N GLU A 161 9.50 7.93 13.65
CA GLU A 161 10.90 8.36 13.66
C GLU A 161 11.32 8.98 12.31
N PRO A 162 12.21 9.97 12.30
CA PRO A 162 12.78 10.49 11.06
C PRO A 162 13.42 9.38 10.21
N GLY A 163 13.14 9.36 8.92
CA GLY A 163 13.61 8.31 8.01
C GLY A 163 12.69 7.10 7.92
N THR A 164 11.49 7.19 8.53
CA THR A 164 10.45 6.15 8.45
C THR A 164 9.16 6.64 7.76
N GLU A 165 9.25 7.72 7.00
CA GLU A 165 8.13 8.29 6.25
C GLU A 165 7.86 7.48 4.98
N GLY A 166 6.61 7.14 4.72
CA GLY A 166 6.18 6.36 3.55
C GLY A 166 5.81 7.17 2.33
N SER A 167 5.88 8.49 2.42
CA SER A 167 5.60 9.42 1.32
C SER A 167 6.58 10.59 1.31
N LEU A 168 6.74 11.26 0.16
CA LEU A 168 7.55 12.49 0.08
C LEU A 168 6.84 13.66 0.78
N MET A 169 5.51 13.65 0.76
CA MET A 169 4.70 14.67 1.46
C MET A 169 5.04 14.70 2.95
N GLU A 170 5.13 13.54 3.58
CA GLU A 170 5.51 13.44 5.00
C GLU A 170 6.99 13.79 5.19
N LYS A 171 7.87 13.18 4.40
CA LYS A 171 9.32 13.34 4.52
C LYS A 171 9.79 14.78 4.36
N TYR A 172 9.21 15.51 3.44
CA TYR A 172 9.61 16.89 3.10
C TYR A 172 8.57 17.93 3.49
N ALA A 173 7.57 17.59 4.30
CA ALA A 173 6.49 18.48 4.72
C ALA A 173 5.83 19.21 3.53
N GLY A 174 5.64 18.49 2.43
CA GLY A 174 5.01 19.03 1.21
C GLY A 174 5.86 20.01 0.39
N GLN A 175 7.17 20.05 0.62
CA GLN A 175 8.06 21.01 -0.08
C GLN A 175 8.80 20.39 -1.28
N ARG A 176 8.81 19.05 -1.43
CA ARG A 176 9.49 18.37 -2.52
C ARG A 176 8.61 17.25 -3.05
N TRP A 177 8.61 17.13 -4.40
CA TRP A 177 7.80 16.20 -5.15
C TRP A 177 8.64 15.48 -6.18
N LEU A 178 8.09 14.43 -6.79
CA LEU A 178 8.70 13.73 -7.92
C LEU A 178 8.65 14.61 -9.18
N ALA A 179 9.69 14.49 -10.00
CA ALA A 179 9.82 15.14 -11.29
C ALA A 179 9.86 14.10 -12.42
N ASP A 180 9.64 14.56 -13.66
CA ASP A 180 9.82 13.72 -14.84
C ASP A 180 11.24 13.12 -14.88
N GLY A 181 11.33 11.82 -15.13
CA GLY A 181 12.57 11.06 -15.12
C GLY A 181 12.93 10.46 -13.75
N ASP A 182 12.28 10.86 -12.65
CA ASP A 182 12.51 10.23 -11.35
C ASP A 182 12.02 8.78 -11.35
N THR A 183 12.85 7.88 -10.84
CA THR A 183 12.51 6.46 -10.64
C THR A 183 12.35 6.18 -9.17
N VAL A 184 11.16 5.69 -8.80
CA VAL A 184 10.83 5.23 -7.44
C VAL A 184 11.01 3.74 -7.38
N THR A 185 11.65 3.23 -6.32
CA THR A 185 11.76 1.79 -6.02
C THR A 185 11.36 1.53 -4.58
N ILE A 186 10.42 0.60 -4.37
CA ILE A 186 10.05 0.10 -3.05
C ILE A 186 10.48 -1.36 -2.98
N THR A 187 11.29 -1.71 -1.99
CA THR A 187 11.75 -3.07 -1.73
C THR A 187 11.19 -3.55 -0.40
N GLY A 188 10.78 -4.82 -0.32
CA GLY A 188 10.22 -5.40 0.91
C GLY A 188 10.88 -6.72 1.31
N TRP A 189 11.04 -6.95 2.62
CA TRP A 189 11.55 -8.20 3.16
C TRP A 189 11.11 -8.42 4.61
N CYS A 190 11.18 -9.69 5.04
CA CYS A 190 11.00 -10.07 6.44
C CYS A 190 12.29 -10.69 6.97
N GLY A 191 12.54 -10.51 8.26
CA GLY A 191 13.69 -11.10 8.96
C GLY A 191 15.02 -10.43 8.65
N ASP A 192 16.11 -11.16 8.90
CA ASP A 192 17.49 -10.67 8.77
C ASP A 192 18.30 -11.70 7.95
N ARG A 193 18.82 -11.27 6.81
CA ARG A 193 19.56 -12.13 5.87
C ARG A 193 20.85 -12.69 6.44
N GLU A 194 21.48 -11.97 7.37
CA GLU A 194 22.77 -12.35 7.96
C GLU A 194 22.63 -13.16 9.26
N ARG A 195 21.53 -12.96 9.98
CA ARG A 195 21.37 -13.47 11.36
C ARG A 195 20.30 -14.52 11.53
N GLY A 196 19.47 -14.78 10.51
CA GLY A 196 18.37 -15.70 10.68
C GLY A 196 17.54 -15.93 9.43
N PRO A 197 16.33 -16.44 9.61
CA PRO A 197 15.39 -16.62 8.51
C PRO A 197 15.09 -15.30 7.82
N TRP A 198 15.13 -15.32 6.50
CA TRP A 198 14.87 -14.17 5.64
C TRP A 198 13.95 -14.54 4.50
N LEU A 199 13.07 -13.62 4.11
CA LEU A 199 12.18 -13.77 2.98
C LEU A 199 12.05 -12.43 2.26
N SER A 200 12.27 -12.43 0.94
CA SER A 200 12.07 -11.25 0.11
C SER A 200 10.65 -11.20 -0.43
N LEU A 201 10.05 -10.01 -0.40
CA LEU A 201 8.83 -9.71 -1.13
C LEU A 201 9.14 -9.15 -2.53
N GLY A 202 10.43 -9.07 -2.91
CA GLY A 202 10.85 -8.45 -4.17
C GLY A 202 10.87 -6.92 -4.08
N HIS A 203 10.60 -6.30 -5.22
CA HIS A 203 10.47 -4.85 -5.33
C HIS A 203 9.35 -4.47 -6.30
N VAL A 204 8.93 -3.22 -6.22
CA VAL A 204 8.10 -2.54 -7.21
C VAL A 204 8.79 -1.23 -7.57
N ASP A 205 8.86 -0.94 -8.86
CA ASP A 205 9.46 0.28 -9.36
C ASP A 205 8.58 0.95 -10.42
N GLY A 206 8.84 2.23 -10.66
CA GLY A 206 8.20 3.01 -11.69
C GLY A 206 8.95 4.31 -11.96
N THR A 207 9.02 4.70 -13.22
CA THR A 207 9.64 5.95 -13.63
C THR A 207 8.58 6.94 -14.05
N VAL A 208 8.67 8.16 -13.54
CA VAL A 208 7.79 9.27 -13.94
C VAL A 208 8.12 9.69 -15.36
N VAL A 209 7.10 9.72 -16.21
CA VAL A 209 7.23 10.19 -17.60
C VAL A 209 6.32 11.39 -17.83
N SER A 210 6.76 12.32 -18.67
CA SER A 210 5.93 13.47 -19.01
C SER A 210 4.75 13.08 -19.88
N HIS A 211 3.62 13.73 -19.68
CA HIS A 211 2.39 13.51 -20.45
C HIS A 211 2.59 13.58 -21.99
N GLY A 212 3.51 14.40 -22.46
CA GLY A 212 3.81 14.56 -23.90
C GLY A 212 4.56 13.37 -24.53
N ALA A 213 5.22 12.52 -23.73
CA ALA A 213 5.99 11.38 -24.22
C ALA A 213 5.13 10.20 -24.69
N LEU A 214 3.87 10.12 -24.26
CA LEU A 214 2.96 9.02 -24.58
C LEU A 214 2.16 9.22 -25.89
N VAL A 215 2.11 10.43 -26.41
CA VAL A 215 1.30 10.77 -27.61
C VAL A 215 2.05 10.54 -28.94
N SER A 216 3.35 10.26 -28.91
CA SER A 216 4.18 10.17 -30.13
C SER A 216 4.21 8.79 -30.82
N GLN A 217 3.37 7.82 -30.43
CA GLN A 217 3.32 6.49 -31.06
C GLN A 217 2.16 6.27 -32.03
N GLU A 218 1.35 7.28 -32.32
CA GLU A 218 0.35 7.20 -33.39
C GLU A 218 0.90 7.83 -34.69
N GLY A 219 1.70 7.08 -35.42
CA GLY A 219 2.21 7.53 -36.72
C GLY A 219 2.94 6.41 -37.42
N GLY A 220 2.22 5.43 -37.91
CA GLY A 220 2.82 4.37 -38.71
C GLY A 220 1.92 3.19 -39.00
N ALA A 221 0.77 3.44 -39.62
CA ALA A 221 0.09 2.45 -40.42
C ALA A 221 -0.27 3.08 -41.78
N GLU A 222 0.62 2.92 -42.74
CA GLU A 222 0.32 2.87 -44.15
C GLU A 222 0.24 1.42 -44.61
#